data_a023a37a6107ca791b6741b06348e1a7
#
_entry.id   a023a37a6107ca791b6741b06348e1a7
#
_cell.length_a   1.000
_cell.length_b   1.000
_cell.length_c   1.000
_cell.angle_alpha   90.00
_cell.angle_beta   90.00
_cell.angle_gamma   90.00
#
_symmetry.space_group_name_H-M   'P 1'
#
loop_
_entity.id
_entity.type
_entity.pdbx_description
1 polymer ?
#
loop_
_entity_poly.entity_id
_entity_poly.type
_entity_poly.pdbx_seq_one_letter_code
_entity_poly.pdbx_strand_id
1 'polypeptide(L)'
;APVIVKLAENYSHIISSANTFGKNLMPRIAAALDTSQISDIIKVIAPDTFLRPIYAGNAFATVKSKDAKKCVTIRPTSFDPCESSGGSAPIEKADPGEEFAKTKFIKREEVKSDRPELGTARVVVSGGRGMQSGDNFKLITSLADKLNAAIGASRAAVDAGYISNDHQVGQTGKVVVPDLYIAVGISGAIQHLAGMKESKVIVAINKDGEAPIFSVADYGL
;
A
#
# COMPACT_ATOMS: atom_id res chain seq x y z
N ALA A 1 -2.69 -17.42 11.10
CA ALA A 1 -1.82 -17.02 12.21
C ALA A 1 -1.21 -18.23 12.94
N PRO A 2 -1.96 -19.29 13.35
CA PRO A 2 -1.41 -20.39 14.15
C PRO A 2 -0.16 -21.05 13.56
N VAL A 3 -0.15 -21.32 12.27
CA VAL A 3 1.01 -21.93 11.58
C VAL A 3 2.28 -21.06 11.75
N ILE A 4 2.13 -19.74 11.57
CA ILE A 4 3.29 -18.83 11.69
C ILE A 4 3.73 -18.73 13.16
N VAL A 5 2.82 -18.72 14.12
CA VAL A 5 3.14 -18.71 15.55
C VAL A 5 3.96 -19.94 15.94
N LYS A 6 3.58 -21.14 15.44
CA LYS A 6 4.33 -22.38 15.66
C LYS A 6 5.73 -22.33 15.04
N LEU A 7 5.85 -21.83 13.79
CA LEU A 7 7.14 -21.69 13.13
C LEU A 7 8.03 -20.62 13.77
N ALA A 8 7.44 -19.59 14.37
CA ALA A 8 8.14 -18.44 14.95
C ALA A 8 9.08 -18.81 16.12
N GLU A 9 8.96 -20.02 16.70
CA GLU A 9 9.86 -20.48 17.75
C GLU A 9 11.33 -20.39 17.34
N ASN A 10 11.61 -20.70 16.08
CA ASN A 10 12.95 -20.75 15.52
C ASN A 10 13.45 -19.43 14.89
N TYR A 11 12.62 -18.35 14.93
CA TYR A 11 12.92 -17.10 14.26
C TYR A 11 12.87 -15.92 15.22
N SER A 12 13.77 -14.97 15.02
CA SER A 12 13.80 -13.71 15.77
C SER A 12 12.91 -12.62 15.16
N HIS A 13 12.66 -12.70 13.86
CA HIS A 13 11.88 -11.71 13.12
C HIS A 13 10.78 -12.39 12.32
N ILE A 14 9.57 -11.84 12.42
CA ILE A 14 8.41 -12.20 11.61
C ILE A 14 8.05 -10.97 10.79
N ILE A 15 8.19 -11.08 9.47
CA ILE A 15 8.06 -9.94 8.55
C ILE A 15 6.94 -10.22 7.55
N SER A 16 6.16 -9.19 7.25
CA SER A 16 5.15 -9.21 6.19
C SER A 16 5.09 -7.86 5.49
N SER A 17 4.58 -7.82 4.26
CA SER A 17 4.25 -6.55 3.59
C SER A 17 3.16 -5.79 4.35
N ALA A 18 3.21 -4.46 4.37
CA ALA A 18 2.16 -3.60 4.93
C ALA A 18 0.97 -3.43 3.96
N ASN A 19 0.63 -4.45 3.19
CA ASN A 19 -0.58 -4.53 2.39
C ASN A 19 -1.78 -4.98 3.23
N THR A 20 -2.96 -5.06 2.64
CA THR A 20 -4.20 -5.44 3.32
C THR A 20 -4.10 -6.80 4.02
N PHE A 21 -3.43 -7.78 3.39
CA PHE A 21 -3.22 -9.11 3.97
C PHE A 21 -2.30 -9.07 5.20
N GLY A 22 -1.15 -8.41 5.10
CA GLY A 22 -0.20 -8.30 6.21
C GLY A 22 -0.75 -7.47 7.37
N LYS A 23 -1.50 -6.40 7.08
CA LYS A 23 -2.18 -5.57 8.09
C LYS A 23 -3.27 -6.35 8.84
N ASN A 24 -3.89 -7.34 8.21
CA ASN A 24 -4.84 -8.24 8.87
C ASN A 24 -4.14 -9.35 9.68
N LEU A 25 -3.10 -9.95 9.10
CA LEU A 25 -2.46 -11.15 9.66
C LEU A 25 -1.51 -10.83 10.82
N MET A 26 -0.64 -9.81 10.65
CA MET A 26 0.46 -9.56 11.60
C MET A 26 0.01 -9.20 13.01
N PRO A 27 -1.04 -8.40 13.25
CA PRO A 27 -1.52 -8.10 14.61
C PRO A 27 -1.95 -9.35 15.38
N ARG A 28 -2.53 -10.34 14.69
CA ARG A 28 -2.94 -11.61 15.28
C ARG A 28 -1.74 -12.48 15.67
N ILE A 29 -0.67 -12.43 14.87
CA ILE A 29 0.58 -13.13 15.16
C ILE A 29 1.25 -12.48 16.37
N ALA A 30 1.40 -11.15 16.34
CA ALA A 30 2.03 -10.39 17.42
C ALA A 30 1.32 -10.62 18.76
N ALA A 31 -0.02 -10.55 18.77
CA ALA A 31 -0.81 -10.83 19.98
C ALA A 31 -0.63 -12.27 20.49
N ALA A 32 -0.57 -13.27 19.60
CA ALA A 32 -0.36 -14.66 19.99
C ALA A 32 1.06 -14.94 20.50
N LEU A 33 2.04 -14.14 20.11
CA LEU A 33 3.43 -14.21 20.56
C LEU A 33 3.72 -13.29 21.77
N ASP A 34 2.71 -12.58 22.26
CA ASP A 34 2.81 -11.58 23.33
C ASP A 34 3.96 -10.56 23.06
N THR A 35 3.97 -10.01 21.84
CA THR A 35 4.99 -9.06 21.39
C THR A 35 4.37 -7.85 20.71
N SER A 36 5.08 -6.72 20.75
CA SER A 36 4.65 -5.49 20.08
C SER A 36 4.83 -5.60 18.56
N GLN A 37 3.83 -5.14 17.80
CA GLN A 37 3.98 -4.99 16.36
C GLN A 37 4.58 -3.65 15.98
N ILE A 38 5.59 -3.65 15.11
CA ILE A 38 6.13 -2.45 14.48
C ILE A 38 5.58 -2.37 13.05
N SER A 39 4.68 -1.42 12.83
CA SER A 39 3.90 -1.34 11.59
C SER A 39 4.51 -0.40 10.57
N ASP A 40 4.48 -0.81 9.29
CA ASP A 40 4.72 0.01 8.11
C ASP A 40 6.09 0.69 8.12
N ILE A 41 7.15 -0.07 8.43
CA ILE A 41 8.51 0.46 8.44
C ILE A 41 8.97 0.82 7.02
N ILE A 42 9.78 1.87 6.95
CA ILE A 42 10.36 2.38 5.70
C ILE A 42 11.90 2.24 5.68
N LYS A 43 12.50 1.91 6.80
CA LYS A 43 13.95 1.67 6.91
C LYS A 43 14.26 0.76 8.10
N VAL A 44 15.23 -0.13 7.90
CA VAL A 44 15.87 -0.90 8.95
C VAL A 44 17.16 -0.19 9.33
N ILE A 45 17.30 0.22 10.61
CA ILE A 45 18.48 0.92 11.13
C ILE A 45 19.41 -0.09 11.80
N ALA A 46 18.82 -1.00 12.57
CA ALA A 46 19.51 -2.11 13.24
C ALA A 46 18.54 -3.29 13.37
N PRO A 47 18.98 -4.50 13.76
CA PRO A 47 18.11 -5.66 13.90
C PRO A 47 16.89 -5.44 14.80
N ASP A 48 16.98 -4.50 15.74
CA ASP A 48 15.93 -4.17 16.70
C ASP A 48 15.38 -2.74 16.54
N THR A 49 15.88 -1.98 15.56
CA THR A 49 15.59 -0.54 15.41
C THR A 49 15.13 -0.20 14.00
N PHE A 50 13.99 0.45 13.90
CA PHE A 50 13.29 0.68 12.64
C PHE A 50 12.80 2.11 12.54
N LEU A 51 12.74 2.66 11.33
CA LEU A 51 12.11 3.94 11.02
C LEU A 51 10.72 3.69 10.43
N ARG A 52 9.71 4.40 10.93
CA ARG A 52 8.34 4.32 10.43
C ARG A 52 7.68 5.70 10.36
N PRO A 53 6.79 5.94 9.38
CA PRO A 53 5.98 7.13 9.36
C PRO A 53 4.87 7.07 10.41
N ILE A 54 4.56 8.23 10.97
CA ILE A 54 3.42 8.48 11.86
C ILE A 54 2.67 9.73 11.39
N TYR A 55 1.46 9.98 11.90
CA TYR A 55 0.61 11.11 11.47
C TYR A 55 0.46 11.22 9.95
N ALA A 56 0.10 10.09 9.31
CA ALA A 56 -0.05 10.00 7.86
C ALA A 56 1.23 10.43 7.07
N GLY A 57 2.40 10.20 7.66
CA GLY A 57 3.69 10.51 7.06
C GLY A 57 4.18 11.95 7.27
N ASN A 58 3.50 12.74 8.12
CA ASN A 58 3.98 14.09 8.47
C ASN A 58 5.13 14.08 9.49
N ALA A 59 5.36 12.94 10.15
CA ALA A 59 6.49 12.73 11.03
C ALA A 59 7.04 11.31 10.89
N PHE A 60 8.29 11.11 11.27
CA PHE A 60 8.96 9.83 11.29
C PHE A 60 9.38 9.48 12.71
N ALA A 61 9.09 8.25 13.13
CA ALA A 61 9.51 7.73 14.43
C ALA A 61 10.58 6.66 14.25
N THR A 62 11.69 6.80 14.97
CA THR A 62 12.64 5.72 15.15
C THR A 62 12.21 4.90 16.37
N VAL A 63 11.89 3.62 16.14
CA VAL A 63 11.37 2.72 17.15
C VAL A 63 12.38 1.61 17.39
N LYS A 64 12.72 1.38 18.67
CA LYS A 64 13.54 0.24 19.11
C LYS A 64 12.67 -0.76 19.87
N SER A 65 12.62 -2.02 19.42
CA SER A 65 11.94 -3.10 20.13
C SER A 65 12.87 -3.76 21.13
N LYS A 66 12.36 -3.97 22.35
CA LYS A 66 13.02 -4.76 23.40
C LYS A 66 12.56 -6.22 23.43
N ASP A 67 11.51 -6.55 22.67
CA ASP A 67 10.94 -7.89 22.64
C ASP A 67 11.94 -8.89 22.04
N ALA A 68 11.90 -10.14 22.49
CA ALA A 68 12.77 -11.19 21.95
C ALA A 68 12.47 -11.46 20.47
N LYS A 69 11.19 -11.42 20.09
CA LYS A 69 10.72 -11.58 18.71
C LYS A 69 10.21 -10.24 18.18
N LYS A 70 10.54 -9.92 16.93
CA LYS A 70 10.10 -8.68 16.26
C LYS A 70 9.04 -9.01 15.23
N CYS A 71 7.82 -8.55 15.45
CA CYS A 71 6.73 -8.62 14.48
C CYS A 71 6.66 -7.31 13.69
N VAL A 72 6.99 -7.35 12.40
CA VAL A 72 7.20 -6.14 11.60
C VAL A 72 6.40 -6.21 10.31
N THR A 73 5.69 -5.13 9.96
CA THR A 73 5.21 -4.95 8.60
C THR A 73 6.04 -3.90 7.87
N ILE A 74 6.44 -4.19 6.64
CA ILE A 74 7.28 -3.32 5.81
C ILE A 74 6.45 -2.64 4.72
N ARG A 75 6.79 -1.40 4.40
CA ARG A 75 6.26 -0.69 3.23
C ARG A 75 7.05 -1.12 1.99
N PRO A 76 6.48 -1.91 1.07
CA PRO A 76 7.25 -2.45 -0.07
C PRO A 76 7.89 -1.37 -0.93
N THR A 77 7.20 -0.23 -1.12
CA THR A 77 7.66 0.89 -1.95
C THR A 77 8.88 1.62 -1.38
N SER A 78 9.29 1.34 -0.15
CA SER A 78 10.46 1.95 0.49
C SER A 78 11.72 1.08 0.45
N PHE A 79 11.63 -0.08 -0.21
CA PHE A 79 12.74 -1.05 -0.32
C PHE A 79 12.90 -1.46 -1.78
N ASP A 80 14.14 -1.63 -2.20
CA ASP A 80 14.43 -2.16 -3.52
C ASP A 80 13.97 -3.61 -3.63
N PRO A 81 13.41 -4.02 -4.79
CA PRO A 81 13.07 -5.42 -5.02
C PRO A 81 14.36 -6.25 -5.09
N CYS A 82 14.31 -7.42 -4.46
CA CYS A 82 15.39 -8.40 -4.63
C CYS A 82 15.33 -9.04 -6.01
N GLU A 83 16.44 -9.62 -6.45
CA GLU A 83 16.46 -10.37 -7.70
C GLU A 83 15.52 -11.58 -7.66
N SER A 84 14.82 -11.81 -8.77
CA SER A 84 13.82 -12.89 -8.88
C SER A 84 14.44 -14.26 -9.16
N SER A 85 15.75 -14.32 -9.40
CA SER A 85 16.50 -15.53 -9.70
C SER A 85 17.73 -15.69 -8.80
N GLY A 86 18.19 -16.90 -8.65
CA GLY A 86 19.31 -17.25 -7.77
C GLY A 86 18.85 -17.82 -6.42
N GLY A 87 19.79 -18.40 -5.70
CA GLY A 87 19.51 -19.07 -4.44
C GLY A 87 19.11 -20.54 -4.60
N SER A 88 19.19 -21.29 -3.51
CA SER A 88 18.92 -22.73 -3.45
C SER A 88 18.26 -23.13 -2.13
N ALA A 89 17.34 -22.26 -1.61
CA ALA A 89 16.64 -22.56 -0.37
C ALA A 89 15.75 -23.80 -0.51
N PRO A 90 15.78 -24.74 0.44
CA PRO A 90 14.92 -25.92 0.41
C PRO A 90 13.46 -25.52 0.62
N ILE A 91 12.55 -26.23 -0.02
CA ILE A 91 11.11 -26.08 0.18
C ILE A 91 10.65 -27.18 1.14
N GLU A 92 10.14 -26.76 2.29
CA GLU A 92 9.63 -27.66 3.33
C GLU A 92 8.12 -27.55 3.44
N LYS A 93 7.45 -28.66 3.78
CA LYS A 93 6.01 -28.68 4.05
C LYS A 93 5.78 -28.34 5.52
N ALA A 94 4.97 -27.32 5.78
CA ALA A 94 4.49 -27.02 7.11
C ALA A 94 3.10 -27.65 7.35
N ASP A 95 2.83 -28.03 8.59
CA ASP A 95 1.51 -28.47 9.03
C ASP A 95 0.52 -27.28 8.89
N PRO A 96 -0.58 -27.42 8.12
CA PRO A 96 -1.56 -26.34 7.93
C PRO A 96 -2.28 -25.92 9.21
N GLY A 97 -2.22 -26.73 10.27
CA GLY A 97 -2.93 -26.49 11.52
C GLY A 97 -4.43 -26.77 11.40
N GLU A 98 -5.18 -26.39 12.43
CA GLU A 98 -6.63 -26.56 12.46
C GLU A 98 -7.34 -25.54 11.58
N GLU A 99 -8.37 -25.98 10.86
CA GLU A 99 -9.25 -25.08 10.10
C GLU A 99 -10.07 -24.19 11.04
N PHE A 100 -10.18 -22.91 10.68
CA PHE A 100 -11.03 -21.99 11.41
C PHE A 100 -12.50 -22.19 11.00
N ALA A 101 -13.25 -22.93 11.82
CA ALA A 101 -14.61 -23.39 11.49
C ALA A 101 -15.68 -22.29 11.32
N LYS A 102 -15.39 -21.03 11.73
CA LYS A 102 -16.38 -19.93 11.68
C LYS A 102 -16.48 -19.21 10.33
N THR A 103 -15.49 -19.39 9.45
CA THR A 103 -15.48 -18.79 8.11
C THR A 103 -14.95 -19.79 7.11
N LYS A 104 -15.55 -19.81 5.91
CA LYS A 104 -15.13 -20.65 4.79
C LYS A 104 -14.76 -19.77 3.60
N PHE A 105 -13.59 -20.02 3.00
CA PHE A 105 -13.24 -19.42 1.72
C PHE A 105 -14.17 -19.98 0.64
N ILE A 106 -14.86 -19.09 -0.10
CA ILE A 106 -15.77 -19.49 -1.18
C ILE A 106 -15.08 -19.30 -2.53
N LYS A 107 -14.62 -18.09 -2.82
CA LYS A 107 -13.94 -17.77 -4.09
C LYS A 107 -13.13 -16.49 -3.98
N ARG A 108 -12.23 -16.31 -4.91
CA ARG A 108 -11.55 -15.06 -5.19
C ARG A 108 -11.88 -14.63 -6.63
N GLU A 109 -12.34 -13.42 -6.77
CA GLU A 109 -12.53 -12.78 -8.08
C GLU A 109 -11.37 -11.83 -8.30
N GLU A 110 -10.60 -12.07 -9.35
CA GLU A 110 -9.48 -11.21 -9.74
C GLU A 110 -9.84 -10.55 -11.07
N VAL A 111 -9.75 -9.23 -11.09
CA VAL A 111 -9.82 -8.47 -12.33
C VAL A 111 -8.45 -8.55 -13.00
N LYS A 112 -8.37 -9.32 -14.09
CA LYS A 112 -7.18 -9.32 -14.95
C LYS A 112 -7.14 -8.00 -15.70
N SER A 113 -6.08 -7.26 -15.56
CA SER A 113 -5.81 -6.03 -16.29
C SER A 113 -4.49 -6.16 -17.04
N ASP A 114 -4.45 -5.75 -18.29
CA ASP A 114 -3.23 -5.67 -19.09
C ASP A 114 -2.38 -4.43 -18.70
N ARG A 115 -2.89 -3.60 -17.79
CA ARG A 115 -2.19 -2.42 -17.29
C ARG A 115 -1.20 -2.76 -16.19
N PRO A 116 -0.17 -1.92 -16.00
CA PRO A 116 0.73 -2.03 -14.87
C PRO A 116 -0.05 -2.08 -13.54
N GLU A 117 0.41 -2.88 -12.61
CA GLU A 117 -0.20 -2.99 -11.28
C GLU A 117 0.05 -1.68 -10.51
N LEU A 118 -1.02 -1.14 -9.89
CA LEU A 118 -1.02 0.19 -9.27
C LEU A 118 0.09 0.37 -8.22
N GLY A 119 0.43 -0.69 -7.46
CA GLY A 119 1.45 -0.61 -6.41
C GLY A 119 2.88 -0.55 -6.93
N THR A 120 3.12 -0.92 -8.20
CA THR A 120 4.47 -1.00 -8.81
C THR A 120 4.62 -0.16 -10.07
N ALA A 121 3.56 0.49 -10.53
CA ALA A 121 3.55 1.29 -11.75
C ALA A 121 4.48 2.49 -11.64
N ARG A 122 5.24 2.75 -12.71
CA ARG A 122 6.10 3.94 -12.82
C ARG A 122 5.30 5.23 -13.09
N VAL A 123 4.13 5.11 -13.69
CA VAL A 123 3.22 6.22 -13.99
C VAL A 123 1.84 5.87 -13.47
N VAL A 124 1.23 6.78 -12.74
CA VAL A 124 -0.14 6.64 -12.22
C VAL A 124 -0.97 7.85 -12.64
N VAL A 125 -2.14 7.60 -13.23
CA VAL A 125 -3.14 8.62 -13.49
C VAL A 125 -4.33 8.37 -12.57
N SER A 126 -4.67 9.33 -11.73
CA SER A 126 -5.65 9.15 -10.66
C SER A 126 -6.79 10.16 -10.76
N GLY A 127 -8.03 9.64 -10.66
CA GLY A 127 -9.24 10.44 -10.68
C GLY A 127 -9.82 10.65 -9.28
N GLY A 128 -10.24 11.88 -9.01
CA GLY A 128 -10.95 12.23 -7.76
C GLY A 128 -12.47 12.34 -7.94
N ARG A 129 -13.16 12.73 -6.86
CA ARG A 129 -14.59 13.03 -6.90
C ARG A 129 -14.91 14.20 -7.87
N GLY A 130 -13.93 15.07 -8.16
CA GLY A 130 -14.05 16.13 -9.15
C GLY A 130 -14.31 15.64 -10.58
N MET A 131 -14.13 14.33 -10.87
CA MET A 131 -14.54 13.70 -12.12
C MET A 131 -16.08 13.63 -12.29
N GLN A 132 -16.86 13.78 -11.21
CA GLN A 132 -18.32 13.89 -11.14
C GLN A 132 -19.08 12.61 -11.47
N SER A 133 -18.57 11.72 -12.31
CA SER A 133 -19.23 10.46 -12.66
C SER A 133 -18.23 9.37 -13.06
N GLY A 134 -18.67 8.11 -13.03
CA GLY A 134 -17.90 6.99 -13.55
C GLY A 134 -17.64 7.07 -15.06
N ASP A 135 -18.58 7.68 -15.81
CA ASP A 135 -18.40 7.87 -17.25
C ASP A 135 -17.22 8.78 -17.59
N ASN A 136 -16.95 9.79 -16.77
CA ASN A 136 -15.83 10.69 -16.96
C ASN A 136 -14.48 10.02 -16.62
N PHE A 137 -14.47 8.88 -15.94
CA PHE A 137 -13.26 8.07 -15.77
C PHE A 137 -12.72 7.52 -17.09
N LYS A 138 -13.50 7.56 -18.17
CA LYS A 138 -13.04 7.26 -19.54
C LYS A 138 -11.90 8.21 -19.95
N LEU A 139 -11.90 9.46 -19.47
CA LEU A 139 -10.80 10.41 -19.69
C LEU A 139 -9.51 9.96 -19.00
N ILE A 140 -9.63 9.54 -17.73
CA ILE A 140 -8.52 8.98 -16.95
C ILE A 140 -7.96 7.74 -17.65
N THR A 141 -8.87 6.84 -18.08
CA THR A 141 -8.53 5.62 -18.80
C THR A 141 -7.78 5.92 -20.10
N SER A 142 -8.30 6.84 -20.91
CA SER A 142 -7.69 7.22 -22.19
C SER A 142 -6.29 7.84 -22.01
N LEU A 143 -6.10 8.65 -20.98
CA LEU A 143 -4.77 9.21 -20.64
C LEU A 143 -3.82 8.12 -20.15
N ALA A 144 -4.31 7.24 -19.27
CA ALA A 144 -3.52 6.13 -18.76
C ALA A 144 -3.05 5.18 -19.89
N ASP A 145 -3.91 4.90 -20.87
CA ASP A 145 -3.55 4.08 -22.03
C ASP A 145 -2.41 4.69 -22.86
N LYS A 146 -2.46 6.00 -23.08
CA LYS A 146 -1.40 6.72 -23.83
C LYS A 146 -0.06 6.74 -23.11
N LEU A 147 -0.07 6.68 -21.79
CA LEU A 147 1.12 6.73 -20.93
C LEU A 147 1.58 5.34 -20.46
N ASN A 148 0.88 4.28 -20.84
CA ASN A 148 1.05 2.94 -20.26
C ASN A 148 1.07 2.99 -18.73
N ALA A 149 0.10 3.72 -18.16
CA ALA A 149 0.01 4.03 -16.75
C ALA A 149 -1.01 3.15 -16.02
N ALA A 150 -0.81 2.98 -14.72
CA ALA A 150 -1.86 2.45 -13.84
C ALA A 150 -2.92 3.52 -13.57
N ILE A 151 -4.15 3.08 -13.29
CA ILE A 151 -5.25 3.95 -12.90
C ILE A 151 -5.39 3.92 -11.37
N GLY A 152 -5.36 5.11 -10.77
CA GLY A 152 -5.66 5.33 -9.37
C GLY A 152 -6.98 6.07 -9.17
N ALA A 153 -7.46 6.11 -7.94
CA ALA A 153 -8.63 6.89 -7.55
C ALA A 153 -8.57 7.36 -6.10
N SER A 154 -9.22 8.47 -5.82
CA SER A 154 -9.46 8.86 -4.43
C SER A 154 -10.53 7.98 -3.80
N ARG A 155 -10.48 7.83 -2.46
CA ARG A 155 -11.54 7.13 -1.72
C ARG A 155 -12.94 7.71 -2.04
N ALA A 156 -13.06 9.02 -2.14
CA ALA A 156 -14.34 9.66 -2.44
C ALA A 156 -14.88 9.29 -3.83
N ALA A 157 -14.04 9.01 -4.82
CA ALA A 157 -14.47 8.52 -6.14
C ALA A 157 -14.89 7.06 -6.07
N VAL A 158 -14.21 6.24 -5.28
CA VAL A 158 -14.58 4.84 -5.03
C VAL A 158 -15.89 4.73 -4.27
N ASP A 159 -16.05 5.49 -3.18
CA ASP A 159 -17.28 5.52 -2.37
C ASP A 159 -18.49 6.02 -3.19
N ALA A 160 -18.27 6.90 -4.18
CA ALA A 160 -19.27 7.35 -5.12
C ALA A 160 -19.57 6.33 -6.27
N GLY A 161 -18.88 5.19 -6.30
CA GLY A 161 -19.08 4.14 -7.28
C GLY A 161 -18.54 4.46 -8.68
N TYR A 162 -17.63 5.43 -8.81
CA TYR A 162 -17.06 5.80 -10.13
C TYR A 162 -16.08 4.75 -10.65
N ILE A 163 -15.41 4.05 -9.75
CA ILE A 163 -14.43 3.00 -10.05
C ILE A 163 -14.35 2.01 -8.87
N SER A 164 -13.82 0.81 -9.11
CA SER A 164 -13.71 -0.21 -8.06
C SER A 164 -12.67 0.16 -6.99
N ASN A 165 -12.83 -0.43 -5.79
CA ASN A 165 -11.94 -0.21 -4.65
C ASN A 165 -10.49 -0.63 -4.90
N ASP A 166 -10.23 -1.50 -5.87
CA ASP A 166 -8.86 -1.95 -6.22
C ASP A 166 -7.97 -0.81 -6.72
N HIS A 167 -8.58 0.28 -7.18
CA HIS A 167 -7.93 1.50 -7.66
C HIS A 167 -7.69 2.54 -6.56
N GLN A 168 -8.15 2.30 -5.33
CA GLN A 168 -8.03 3.30 -4.28
C GLN A 168 -6.57 3.55 -3.89
N VAL A 169 -6.15 4.82 -3.97
CA VAL A 169 -4.88 5.34 -3.48
C VAL A 169 -5.11 6.12 -2.19
N GLY A 170 -4.31 5.86 -1.17
CA GLY A 170 -4.39 6.55 0.11
C GLY A 170 -4.05 5.68 1.30
N GLN A 171 -4.25 6.22 2.49
CA GLN A 171 -3.93 5.58 3.76
C GLN A 171 -4.62 4.21 3.95
N THR A 172 -5.87 4.10 3.50
CA THR A 172 -6.68 2.87 3.58
C THR A 172 -6.71 2.09 2.27
N GLY A 173 -6.12 2.62 1.21
CA GLY A 173 -5.95 1.99 -0.09
C GLY A 173 -4.51 1.54 -0.32
N LYS A 174 -4.07 1.64 -1.56
CA LYS A 174 -2.69 1.37 -1.95
C LYS A 174 -1.83 2.60 -1.73
N VAL A 175 -0.60 2.40 -1.26
CA VAL A 175 0.45 3.41 -1.23
C VAL A 175 1.29 3.22 -2.49
N VAL A 176 1.48 4.30 -3.24
CA VAL A 176 2.19 4.31 -4.52
C VAL A 176 3.33 5.32 -4.48
N VAL A 177 4.42 5.02 -5.17
CA VAL A 177 5.59 5.91 -5.32
C VAL A 177 6.06 5.87 -6.79
N PRO A 178 5.23 6.32 -7.73
CA PRO A 178 5.59 6.34 -9.15
C PRO A 178 6.63 7.44 -9.45
N ASP A 179 7.23 7.34 -10.63
CA ASP A 179 8.03 8.42 -11.19
C ASP A 179 7.16 9.64 -11.52
N LEU A 180 5.90 9.40 -11.95
CA LEU A 180 4.92 10.44 -12.27
C LEU A 180 3.53 10.07 -11.73
N TYR A 181 2.95 10.96 -10.93
CA TYR A 181 1.58 10.89 -10.45
C TYR A 181 0.75 12.05 -11.00
N ILE A 182 -0.29 11.76 -11.78
CA ILE A 182 -1.21 12.77 -12.32
C ILE A 182 -2.52 12.70 -11.52
N ALA A 183 -2.82 13.74 -10.75
CA ALA A 183 -4.01 13.87 -9.92
C ALA A 183 -5.06 14.74 -10.60
N VAL A 184 -6.18 14.15 -11.04
CA VAL A 184 -7.24 14.87 -11.75
C VAL A 184 -8.49 14.96 -10.88
N GLY A 185 -8.92 16.17 -10.53
CA GLY A 185 -10.10 16.41 -9.71
C GLY A 185 -10.00 15.83 -8.29
N ILE A 186 -8.79 15.75 -7.75
CA ILE A 186 -8.47 15.28 -6.39
C ILE A 186 -8.24 16.49 -5.50
N SER A 187 -8.91 16.56 -4.35
CA SER A 187 -8.79 17.68 -3.43
C SER A 187 -7.47 17.75 -2.65
N GLY A 188 -6.79 16.61 -2.46
CA GLY A 188 -5.58 16.56 -1.65
C GLY A 188 -5.84 16.39 -0.15
N ALA A 189 -6.90 15.68 0.21
CA ALA A 189 -7.12 15.29 1.61
C ALA A 189 -5.91 14.48 2.13
N ILE A 190 -5.55 14.70 3.41
CA ILE A 190 -4.35 14.10 4.03
C ILE A 190 -4.29 12.58 3.90
N GLN A 191 -5.45 11.90 3.89
CA GLN A 191 -5.54 10.45 3.72
C GLN A 191 -5.16 10.01 2.30
N HIS A 192 -5.43 10.84 1.27
CA HIS A 192 -4.99 10.57 -0.09
C HIS A 192 -3.50 10.88 -0.24
N LEU A 193 -3.06 12.03 0.28
CA LEU A 193 -1.65 12.43 0.25
C LEU A 193 -0.74 11.37 0.89
N ALA A 194 -1.16 10.74 1.98
CA ALA A 194 -0.44 9.65 2.64
C ALA A 194 -0.15 8.46 1.70
N GLY A 195 -0.91 8.33 0.61
CA GLY A 195 -0.74 7.25 -0.36
C GLY A 195 0.05 7.62 -1.61
N MET A 196 0.41 8.91 -1.84
CA MET A 196 1.05 9.29 -3.10
C MET A 196 2.08 10.42 -3.02
N LYS A 197 2.21 11.10 -1.88
CA LYS A 197 3.07 12.29 -1.75
C LYS A 197 4.57 12.00 -1.95
N GLU A 198 5.00 10.75 -1.84
CA GLU A 198 6.39 10.33 -2.09
C GLU A 198 6.65 10.05 -3.59
N SER A 199 5.70 10.33 -4.48
CA SER A 199 5.90 10.29 -5.93
C SER A 199 6.99 11.27 -6.35
N LYS A 200 7.80 10.91 -7.37
CA LYS A 200 8.93 11.78 -7.76
C LYS A 200 8.48 13.09 -8.42
N VAL A 201 7.41 13.02 -9.22
CA VAL A 201 6.78 14.18 -9.85
C VAL A 201 5.28 14.06 -9.68
N ILE A 202 4.65 15.13 -9.21
CA ILE A 202 3.20 15.22 -9.01
C ILE A 202 2.64 16.33 -9.89
N VAL A 203 1.71 15.98 -10.76
CA VAL A 203 0.93 16.93 -11.58
C VAL A 203 -0.49 16.97 -11.05
N ALA A 204 -1.00 18.13 -10.71
CA ALA A 204 -2.38 18.31 -10.24
C ALA A 204 -3.21 19.09 -11.25
N ILE A 205 -4.40 18.58 -11.56
CA ILE A 205 -5.41 19.24 -12.39
C ILE A 205 -6.66 19.42 -11.56
N ASN A 206 -7.00 20.66 -11.21
CA ASN A 206 -8.16 20.94 -10.38
C ASN A 206 -8.75 22.31 -10.70
N LYS A 207 -10.08 22.39 -10.81
CA LYS A 207 -10.80 23.65 -10.99
C LYS A 207 -10.73 24.61 -9.80
N ASP A 208 -10.45 24.07 -8.62
CA ASP A 208 -10.25 24.84 -7.37
C ASP A 208 -8.75 25.06 -7.19
N GLY A 209 -8.30 26.28 -7.47
CA GLY A 209 -6.88 26.66 -7.36
C GLY A 209 -6.36 26.65 -5.92
N GLU A 210 -7.25 26.66 -4.90
CA GLU A 210 -6.89 26.60 -3.49
C GLU A 210 -6.94 25.15 -2.93
N ALA A 211 -7.17 24.16 -3.79
CA ALA A 211 -7.24 22.76 -3.35
C ALA A 211 -5.91 22.33 -2.72
N PRO A 212 -5.92 21.65 -1.55
CA PRO A 212 -4.71 21.22 -0.85
C PRO A 212 -3.75 20.36 -1.68
N ILE A 213 -4.21 19.74 -2.77
CA ILE A 213 -3.36 18.95 -3.67
C ILE A 213 -2.20 19.78 -4.24
N PHE A 214 -2.42 21.09 -4.46
CA PHE A 214 -1.40 21.98 -4.99
C PHE A 214 -0.24 22.23 -4.01
N SER A 215 -0.43 21.98 -2.71
CA SER A 215 0.65 22.09 -1.72
C SER A 215 1.76 21.03 -1.89
N VAL A 216 1.45 19.95 -2.62
CA VAL A 216 2.40 18.85 -2.88
C VAL A 216 2.67 18.65 -4.38
N ALA A 217 2.00 19.38 -5.25
CA ALA A 217 2.16 19.28 -6.69
C ALA A 217 3.40 20.06 -7.17
N ASP A 218 4.18 19.44 -8.06
CA ASP A 218 5.27 20.10 -8.76
C ASP A 218 4.75 20.97 -9.92
N TYR A 219 3.63 20.54 -10.52
CA TYR A 219 2.93 21.26 -11.59
C TYR A 219 1.43 21.30 -11.35
N GLY A 220 0.82 22.46 -11.57
CA GLY A 220 -0.62 22.70 -11.40
C GLY A 220 -1.28 23.24 -12.66
N LEU A 221 -2.50 22.78 -12.95
CA LEU A 221 -3.37 23.25 -14.04
C LEU A 221 -4.79 23.47 -13.50
#